data_9804d4095450ed7d9707db4d34bed2cf
#
_entry.id   9804d4095450ed7d9707db4d34bed2cf
#
_cell.length_a   1.000
_cell.length_b   1.000
_cell.length_c   1.000
_cell.angle_alpha   90.00
_cell.angle_beta   90.00
_cell.angle_gamma   90.00
#
_symmetry.space_group_name_H-M   'P 1'
#
loop_
_entity.id
_entity.type
_entity.pdbx_description
1 polymer ?
#
loop_
_entity_poly.entity_id
_entity_poly.type
_entity_poly.pdbx_seq_one_letter_code
_entity_poly.pdbx_strand_id
1 'polypeptide(L)'
;MKQENGKRAMTAGLRRTMVIFVLDMLCIAGSFFLALWMRFEFRLGAIPQMYLNEYLKIIGPWIVICLVVFQLFRLYNSIWSFVSIDELFRIILAYGVLLAAGLAYVLILKIDMPRSFYFAGFIMSFMSTTALRFSYRFMRQLMAGISTEKSERDRILMIGAGEAGRQLIREINSNPRLGSRVVCIIDDNPSKRRRYLDGVEIAGGRQGIPDAVKKYRVNKIIFAIPTCDGQDRKEILDICSKTGCRVQAVPGMFQLVNGEVSVSKLRDVELQDLLGRDPIQVNLEEICRYISGKVVMVTGGGGSIGSELCRQIAKSKPEQLIIFDIYENNAYDIQMELCRTHPELNLEVLIGSVRDMGRLDDVMAKYRPELVFHAAAHKHVPLMEDSPNEAIKNNVFGTYKMAMASVKYGVKKFVLISTDKAVNPTNIMGASKRLCEMVVQMMNRRSPNTDFVAVRFGNVLGSNGSVIPLFKKQIAEGGPVTVTHPEITRFFMTIPEAVSLVLQAGYYAKGGEIFILDMGQPVKIDTMARNLIRLSSHEPDVDIKIVYTGLRPGEKLYEEILMAEEGLQETSNKLIHIGKPIVMDDEEFCHQLDRLEKACQEETEDMKDIVASVVPTYRRKK
;
A
#
# COMPACT_ATOMS: atom_id res chain seq x y z
N MET A 1 -31.29 23.97 15.66
CA MET A 1 -30.11 24.19 14.78
C MET A 1 -30.17 23.51 13.40
N LYS A 2 -30.51 22.22 13.23
CA LYS A 2 -30.63 21.60 11.88
C LYS A 2 -31.79 22.15 11.03
N GLN A 3 -32.93 22.50 11.63
CA GLN A 3 -34.08 23.05 10.89
C GLN A 3 -33.90 24.51 10.45
N GLU A 4 -33.18 25.33 11.21
CA GLU A 4 -32.88 26.72 10.83
C GLU A 4 -31.84 26.82 9.72
N ASN A 5 -30.83 25.94 9.71
CA ASN A 5 -29.87 25.86 8.62
C ASN A 5 -30.51 25.39 7.29
N GLY A 6 -31.52 24.50 7.35
CA GLY A 6 -32.30 24.08 6.19
C GLY A 6 -33.12 25.22 5.59
N LYS A 7 -33.78 26.05 6.40
CA LYS A 7 -34.55 27.23 5.95
C LYS A 7 -33.64 28.31 5.36
N ARG A 8 -32.47 28.57 5.93
CA ARG A 8 -31.49 29.54 5.39
C ARG A 8 -30.89 29.09 4.06
N ALA A 9 -30.62 27.79 3.88
CA ALA A 9 -30.12 27.24 2.62
C ALA A 9 -31.20 27.30 1.49
N MET A 10 -32.46 27.03 1.83
CA MET A 10 -33.59 27.11 0.89
C MET A 10 -33.88 28.54 0.44
N THR A 11 -33.80 29.52 1.36
CA THR A 11 -33.97 30.94 1.02
C THR A 11 -32.80 31.49 0.20
N ALA A 12 -31.59 31.02 0.40
CA ALA A 12 -30.42 31.40 -0.41
C ALA A 12 -30.48 30.81 -1.83
N GLY A 13 -31.00 29.60 -2.00
CA GLY A 13 -31.28 28.99 -3.33
C GLY A 13 -32.30 29.78 -4.12
N LEU A 14 -33.44 30.14 -3.49
CA LEU A 14 -34.50 30.90 -4.10
C LEU A 14 -34.06 32.30 -4.57
N ARG A 15 -33.27 33.00 -3.71
CA ARG A 15 -32.70 34.31 -4.07
C ARG A 15 -31.79 34.24 -5.32
N ARG A 16 -30.96 33.20 -5.41
CA ARG A 16 -30.08 33.01 -6.56
C ARG A 16 -30.85 32.75 -7.84
N THR A 17 -31.87 31.90 -7.80
CA THR A 17 -32.74 31.64 -8.97
C THR A 17 -33.45 32.91 -9.42
N MET A 18 -33.94 33.74 -8.50
CA MET A 18 -34.55 35.03 -8.82
C MET A 18 -33.58 36.02 -9.51
N VAL A 19 -32.32 36.06 -9.07
CA VAL A 19 -31.29 36.92 -9.67
C VAL A 19 -31.04 36.52 -11.11
N ILE A 20 -30.90 35.20 -11.40
CA ILE A 20 -30.71 34.73 -12.78
C ILE A 20 -31.92 35.06 -13.65
N PHE A 21 -33.10 34.84 -13.11
CA PHE A 21 -34.34 35.12 -13.82
C PHE A 21 -34.41 36.60 -14.26
N VAL A 22 -34.06 37.52 -13.37
CA VAL A 22 -33.99 38.96 -13.68
C VAL A 22 -32.88 39.26 -14.69
N LEU A 23 -31.71 38.65 -14.55
CA LEU A 23 -30.61 38.84 -15.48
C LEU A 23 -30.94 38.32 -16.90
N ASP A 24 -31.59 37.14 -17.00
CA ASP A 24 -32.05 36.62 -18.29
C ASP A 24 -33.06 37.54 -18.94
N MET A 25 -34.01 38.11 -18.17
CA MET A 25 -34.95 39.12 -18.69
C MET A 25 -34.22 40.33 -19.28
N LEU A 26 -33.23 40.85 -18.55
CA LEU A 26 -32.42 41.99 -18.98
C LEU A 26 -31.56 41.65 -20.22
N CYS A 27 -30.97 40.45 -20.26
CA CYS A 27 -30.21 39.97 -21.42
C CYS A 27 -31.07 39.85 -22.65
N ILE A 28 -32.28 39.28 -22.55
CA ILE A 28 -33.19 39.14 -23.66
C ILE A 28 -33.64 40.51 -24.16
N ALA A 29 -34.17 41.35 -23.25
CA ALA A 29 -34.64 42.70 -23.62
C ALA A 29 -33.50 43.53 -24.20
N GLY A 30 -32.36 43.57 -23.55
CA GLY A 30 -31.19 44.34 -24.00
C GLY A 30 -30.64 43.87 -25.34
N SER A 31 -30.63 42.55 -25.60
CA SER A 31 -30.16 41.99 -26.88
C SER A 31 -31.06 42.42 -28.07
N PHE A 32 -32.37 42.36 -27.92
CA PHE A 32 -33.27 42.78 -28.95
C PHE A 32 -33.30 44.32 -29.11
N PHE A 33 -33.18 45.07 -28.01
CA PHE A 33 -33.04 46.52 -28.09
C PHE A 33 -31.71 46.90 -28.80
N LEU A 34 -30.63 46.25 -28.46
CA LEU A 34 -29.33 46.49 -29.09
C LEU A 34 -29.35 46.15 -30.58
N ALA A 35 -30.05 45.09 -30.99
CA ALA A 35 -30.25 44.75 -32.40
C ALA A 35 -31.03 45.83 -33.15
N LEU A 36 -32.04 46.41 -32.52
CA LEU A 36 -32.78 47.56 -33.07
C LEU A 36 -31.87 48.78 -33.17
N TRP A 37 -31.12 49.10 -32.12
CA TRP A 37 -30.22 50.25 -32.08
C TRP A 37 -29.07 50.14 -33.09
N MET A 38 -28.50 48.94 -33.26
CA MET A 38 -27.49 48.64 -34.27
C MET A 38 -28.02 48.84 -35.69
N ARG A 39 -29.31 48.54 -35.95
CA ARG A 39 -29.94 48.77 -37.26
C ARG A 39 -30.00 50.25 -37.66
N PHE A 40 -30.02 51.15 -36.66
CA PHE A 40 -30.04 52.60 -36.83
C PHE A 40 -28.71 53.24 -36.45
N GLU A 41 -27.58 52.58 -36.76
CA GLU A 41 -26.22 53.07 -36.62
C GLU A 41 -25.89 53.59 -35.21
N PHE A 42 -26.48 53.02 -34.17
CA PHE A 42 -26.34 53.41 -32.77
C PHE A 42 -26.78 54.84 -32.45
N ARG A 43 -27.69 55.43 -33.26
CA ARG A 43 -28.28 56.74 -33.03
C ARG A 43 -29.72 56.62 -32.51
N LEU A 44 -29.90 56.83 -31.19
CA LEU A 44 -31.21 56.66 -30.54
C LEU A 44 -32.29 57.55 -31.19
N GLY A 45 -31.95 58.78 -31.57
CA GLY A 45 -32.89 59.71 -32.24
C GLY A 45 -33.23 59.35 -33.67
N ALA A 46 -32.53 58.40 -34.29
CA ALA A 46 -32.82 57.93 -35.64
C ALA A 46 -33.81 56.75 -35.67
N ILE A 47 -34.18 56.19 -34.54
CA ILE A 47 -35.13 55.10 -34.45
C ILE A 47 -36.54 55.65 -34.64
N PRO A 48 -37.30 55.27 -35.68
CA PRO A 48 -38.69 55.71 -35.88
C PRO A 48 -39.55 55.28 -34.67
N GLN A 49 -40.43 56.19 -34.22
CA GLN A 49 -41.28 55.97 -33.05
C GLN A 49 -42.18 54.72 -33.23
N MET A 50 -42.52 54.37 -34.46
CA MET A 50 -43.28 53.17 -34.81
C MET A 50 -42.53 51.89 -34.34
N TYR A 51 -41.23 51.73 -34.62
CA TYR A 51 -40.48 50.57 -34.25
C TYR A 51 -40.24 50.51 -32.75
N LEU A 52 -40.08 51.63 -32.06
CA LEU A 52 -39.96 51.69 -30.64
C LEU A 52 -41.25 51.24 -29.93
N ASN A 53 -42.40 51.70 -30.43
CA ASN A 53 -43.69 51.27 -29.91
C ASN A 53 -43.97 49.79 -30.16
N GLU A 54 -43.61 49.25 -31.31
CA GLU A 54 -43.76 47.85 -31.64
C GLU A 54 -42.78 46.99 -30.75
N TYR A 55 -41.53 47.41 -30.55
CA TYR A 55 -40.63 46.75 -29.66
C TYR A 55 -41.18 46.62 -28.22
N LEU A 56 -41.73 47.70 -27.66
CA LEU A 56 -42.32 47.69 -26.31
C LEU A 56 -43.55 46.77 -26.20
N LYS A 57 -44.34 46.61 -27.25
CA LYS A 57 -45.50 45.71 -27.29
C LYS A 57 -45.08 44.24 -27.32
N ILE A 58 -44.05 43.91 -28.09
CA ILE A 58 -43.65 42.50 -28.35
C ILE A 58 -42.67 41.93 -27.35
N ILE A 59 -41.82 42.75 -26.72
CA ILE A 59 -40.71 42.25 -25.89
C ILE A 59 -41.21 41.58 -24.62
N GLY A 60 -42.28 42.09 -23.98
CA GLY A 60 -42.83 41.51 -22.74
C GLY A 60 -43.32 40.07 -22.92
N PRO A 61 -44.27 39.82 -23.86
CA PRO A 61 -44.70 38.45 -24.14
C PRO A 61 -43.57 37.54 -24.64
N TRP A 62 -42.61 38.05 -25.42
CA TRP A 62 -41.46 37.29 -25.88
C TRP A 62 -40.56 36.84 -24.72
N ILE A 63 -40.28 37.71 -23.74
CA ILE A 63 -39.55 37.36 -22.53
C ILE A 63 -40.24 36.21 -21.79
N VAL A 64 -41.57 36.28 -21.64
CA VAL A 64 -42.32 35.20 -20.97
C VAL A 64 -42.14 33.85 -21.68
N ILE A 65 -42.24 33.85 -23.01
CA ILE A 65 -42.00 32.64 -23.81
C ILE A 65 -40.59 32.09 -23.57
N CYS A 66 -39.57 32.96 -23.61
CA CYS A 66 -38.19 32.56 -23.37
C CYS A 66 -38.02 31.95 -21.97
N LEU A 67 -38.55 32.58 -20.93
CA LEU A 67 -38.44 32.10 -19.55
C LEU A 67 -39.15 30.76 -19.33
N VAL A 68 -40.34 30.56 -19.97
CA VAL A 68 -41.03 29.27 -19.92
C VAL A 68 -40.22 28.18 -20.60
N VAL A 69 -39.63 28.44 -21.77
CA VAL A 69 -38.76 27.49 -22.44
C VAL A 69 -37.53 27.19 -21.60
N PHE A 70 -36.86 28.17 -20.99
CA PHE A 70 -35.74 27.98 -20.10
C PHE A 70 -36.08 27.13 -18.87
N GLN A 71 -37.30 27.32 -18.33
CA GLN A 71 -37.81 26.49 -17.22
C GLN A 71 -38.04 25.03 -17.66
N LEU A 72 -38.65 24.80 -18.83
CA LEU A 72 -38.88 23.47 -19.40
C LEU A 72 -37.56 22.69 -19.60
N PHE A 73 -36.53 23.38 -20.08
CA PHE A 73 -35.19 22.80 -20.23
C PHE A 73 -34.38 22.76 -18.93
N ARG A 74 -35.02 23.07 -17.76
CA ARG A 74 -34.43 23.01 -16.40
C ARG A 74 -33.16 23.88 -16.24
N LEU A 75 -33.03 24.98 -16.97
CA LEU A 75 -31.87 25.86 -16.93
C LEU A 75 -31.75 26.65 -15.61
N TYR A 76 -32.81 26.69 -14.80
CA TYR A 76 -32.83 27.32 -13.46
C TYR A 76 -32.56 26.31 -12.33
N ASN A 77 -32.54 25.00 -12.61
CA ASN A 77 -32.35 23.97 -11.61
C ASN A 77 -30.87 23.48 -11.53
N SER A 78 -29.98 24.07 -12.30
CA SER A 78 -28.56 23.71 -12.36
C SER A 78 -27.79 24.29 -11.18
N ILE A 79 -26.85 23.48 -10.62
CA ILE A 79 -25.95 23.94 -9.57
C ILE A 79 -24.79 24.69 -10.23
N TRP A 80 -24.68 25.96 -10.01
CA TRP A 80 -23.72 26.88 -10.65
C TRP A 80 -22.24 26.51 -10.53
N SER A 81 -21.92 25.61 -9.62
CA SER A 81 -20.54 25.15 -9.43
C SER A 81 -20.06 24.12 -10.47
N PHE A 82 -20.96 23.51 -11.24
CA PHE A 82 -20.66 22.41 -12.15
C PHE A 82 -21.32 22.59 -13.52
N VAL A 83 -21.01 23.68 -14.23
CA VAL A 83 -21.45 23.84 -15.61
C VAL A 83 -20.76 22.80 -16.48
N SER A 84 -21.51 21.85 -17.00
CA SER A 84 -21.12 20.76 -17.88
C SER A 84 -21.35 21.08 -19.34
N ILE A 85 -20.73 20.34 -20.26
CA ILE A 85 -21.03 20.30 -21.68
C ILE A 85 -22.53 20.05 -21.90
N ASP A 86 -23.17 19.27 -21.03
CA ASP A 86 -24.61 19.00 -21.06
C ASP A 86 -25.48 20.27 -20.90
N GLU A 87 -25.02 21.26 -20.14
CA GLU A 87 -25.76 22.51 -19.97
C GLU A 87 -25.71 23.37 -21.24
N LEU A 88 -24.56 23.37 -21.92
CA LEU A 88 -24.45 24.02 -23.23
C LEU A 88 -25.39 23.35 -24.25
N PHE A 89 -25.47 22.03 -24.28
CA PHE A 89 -26.42 21.32 -25.13
C PHE A 89 -27.87 21.67 -24.80
N ARG A 90 -28.24 21.80 -23.53
CA ARG A 90 -29.59 22.23 -23.14
C ARG A 90 -29.90 23.67 -23.59
N ILE A 91 -28.94 24.59 -23.52
CA ILE A 91 -29.11 25.96 -24.02
C ILE A 91 -29.33 25.94 -25.55
N ILE A 92 -28.51 25.17 -26.29
CA ILE A 92 -28.67 25.05 -27.75
C ILE A 92 -30.06 24.49 -28.12
N LEU A 93 -30.51 23.44 -27.43
CA LEU A 93 -31.82 22.85 -27.64
C LEU A 93 -32.95 23.83 -27.29
N ALA A 94 -32.82 24.56 -26.17
CA ALA A 94 -33.80 25.59 -25.79
C ALA A 94 -33.91 26.68 -26.84
N TYR A 95 -32.77 27.16 -27.37
CA TYR A 95 -32.78 28.16 -28.45
C TYR A 95 -33.27 27.59 -29.79
N GLY A 96 -33.09 26.29 -30.06
CA GLY A 96 -33.72 25.62 -31.19
C GLY A 96 -35.27 25.68 -31.13
N VAL A 97 -35.83 25.42 -29.94
CA VAL A 97 -37.28 25.56 -29.70
C VAL A 97 -37.72 27.01 -29.77
N LEU A 98 -36.93 27.96 -29.22
CA LEU A 98 -37.22 29.39 -29.29
C LEU A 98 -37.20 29.95 -30.73
N LEU A 99 -36.37 29.37 -31.62
CA LEU A 99 -36.37 29.74 -33.04
C LEU A 99 -37.71 29.40 -33.69
N ALA A 100 -38.21 28.18 -33.46
CA ALA A 100 -39.52 27.77 -33.99
C ALA A 100 -40.68 28.60 -33.38
N ALA A 101 -40.62 28.80 -32.03
CA ALA A 101 -41.61 29.64 -31.34
C ALA A 101 -41.60 31.11 -31.83
N GLY A 102 -40.39 31.66 -32.09
CA GLY A 102 -40.21 33.01 -32.59
C GLY A 102 -40.78 33.20 -34.01
N LEU A 103 -40.54 32.22 -34.90
CA LEU A 103 -41.15 32.23 -36.23
C LEU A 103 -42.68 32.20 -36.14
N ALA A 104 -43.25 31.33 -35.31
CA ALA A 104 -44.69 31.28 -35.08
C ALA A 104 -45.22 32.59 -34.47
N TYR A 105 -44.52 33.17 -33.52
CA TYR A 105 -44.87 34.42 -32.84
C TYR A 105 -44.93 35.59 -33.81
N VAL A 106 -43.97 35.74 -34.75
CA VAL A 106 -43.93 36.78 -35.78
C VAL A 106 -45.06 36.60 -36.79
N LEU A 107 -45.33 35.34 -37.20
CA LEU A 107 -46.38 35.05 -38.17
C LEU A 107 -47.79 35.29 -37.61
N ILE A 108 -48.05 34.90 -36.36
CA ILE A 108 -49.39 35.05 -35.74
C ILE A 108 -49.73 36.53 -35.48
N LEU A 109 -48.77 37.29 -34.95
CA LEU A 109 -48.98 38.69 -34.57
C LEU A 109 -48.75 39.68 -35.73
N LYS A 110 -48.34 39.20 -36.90
CA LYS A 110 -48.02 40.00 -38.08
C LYS A 110 -47.12 41.20 -37.75
N ILE A 111 -46.07 40.94 -37.01
CA ILE A 111 -45.13 41.94 -36.46
C ILE A 111 -44.31 42.53 -37.61
N ASP A 112 -44.40 43.85 -37.81
CA ASP A 112 -43.68 44.55 -38.87
C ASP A 112 -42.39 45.21 -38.34
N MET A 113 -41.35 44.41 -38.19
CA MET A 113 -40.01 44.84 -37.76
C MET A 113 -38.98 44.49 -38.84
N PRO A 114 -37.87 45.24 -38.94
CA PRO A 114 -36.78 44.91 -39.87
C PRO A 114 -36.24 43.49 -39.68
N ARG A 115 -36.02 42.73 -40.77
CA ARG A 115 -35.53 41.34 -40.71
C ARG A 115 -34.23 41.19 -39.90
N SER A 116 -33.36 42.20 -39.98
CA SER A 116 -32.10 42.21 -39.17
C SER A 116 -32.34 42.25 -37.66
N PHE A 117 -33.46 42.85 -37.21
CA PHE A 117 -33.83 42.88 -35.79
C PHE A 117 -34.07 41.48 -35.23
N TYR A 118 -34.77 40.61 -35.93
CA TYR A 118 -35.06 39.26 -35.50
C TYR A 118 -33.78 38.41 -35.45
N PHE A 119 -33.00 38.46 -36.53
CA PHE A 119 -31.78 37.64 -36.63
C PHE A 119 -30.69 38.08 -35.63
N ALA A 120 -30.37 39.37 -35.61
CA ALA A 120 -29.36 39.90 -34.71
C ALA A 120 -29.79 39.79 -33.23
N GLY A 121 -31.06 40.08 -32.91
CA GLY A 121 -31.60 39.98 -31.56
C GLY A 121 -31.55 38.54 -31.02
N PHE A 122 -31.89 37.56 -31.87
CA PHE A 122 -31.85 36.16 -31.50
C PHE A 122 -30.41 35.67 -31.22
N ILE A 123 -29.44 35.98 -32.09
CA ILE A 123 -28.03 35.62 -31.90
C ILE A 123 -27.45 36.30 -30.66
N MET A 124 -27.71 37.61 -30.50
CA MET A 124 -27.21 38.36 -29.33
C MET A 124 -27.82 37.83 -28.04
N SER A 125 -29.10 37.45 -28.03
CA SER A 125 -29.75 36.83 -26.87
C SER A 125 -29.13 35.50 -26.54
N PHE A 126 -28.85 34.64 -27.51
CA PHE A 126 -28.13 33.37 -27.30
C PHE A 126 -26.72 33.58 -26.72
N MET A 127 -25.96 34.54 -27.29
CA MET A 127 -24.62 34.84 -26.83
C MET A 127 -24.61 35.41 -25.41
N SER A 128 -25.51 36.36 -25.10
CA SER A 128 -25.57 37.03 -23.79
C SER A 128 -26.02 36.08 -22.68
N THR A 129 -27.03 35.25 -22.92
CA THR A 129 -27.49 34.24 -21.95
C THR A 129 -26.44 33.14 -21.72
N THR A 130 -25.74 32.72 -22.77
CA THR A 130 -24.61 31.78 -22.65
C THR A 130 -23.47 32.42 -21.89
N ALA A 131 -23.05 33.61 -22.24
CA ALA A 131 -21.98 34.36 -21.57
C ALA A 131 -22.28 34.58 -20.06
N LEU A 132 -23.53 34.93 -19.72
CA LEU A 132 -23.99 35.11 -18.35
C LEU A 132 -23.76 33.83 -17.50
N ARG A 133 -24.11 32.67 -18.04
CA ARG A 133 -23.96 31.39 -17.33
C ARG A 133 -22.52 30.94 -17.18
N PHE A 134 -21.67 31.22 -18.16
CA PHE A 134 -20.26 30.88 -18.15
C PHE A 134 -19.38 31.93 -17.41
N SER A 135 -19.81 33.19 -17.33
CA SER A 135 -19.05 34.29 -16.69
C SER A 135 -18.77 34.04 -15.21
N TYR A 136 -19.72 33.49 -14.46
CA TYR A 136 -19.55 33.19 -13.05
C TYR A 136 -18.43 32.14 -12.81
N ARG A 137 -18.34 31.14 -13.66
CA ARG A 137 -17.28 30.14 -13.61
C ARG A 137 -15.92 30.75 -13.93
N PHE A 138 -15.87 31.56 -14.95
CA PHE A 138 -14.65 32.26 -15.36
C PHE A 138 -14.15 33.22 -14.27
N MET A 139 -15.05 34.02 -13.70
CA MET A 139 -14.73 34.89 -12.56
C MET A 139 -14.26 34.11 -11.33
N ARG A 140 -14.87 32.98 -11.02
CA ARG A 140 -14.46 32.13 -9.91
C ARG A 140 -13.09 31.49 -10.14
N GLN A 141 -12.79 31.06 -11.35
CA GLN A 141 -11.45 30.57 -11.71
C GLN A 141 -10.39 31.66 -11.61
N LEU A 142 -10.70 32.89 -12.06
CA LEU A 142 -9.83 34.03 -11.90
C LEU A 142 -9.61 34.39 -10.42
N MET A 143 -10.67 34.47 -9.61
CA MET A 143 -10.55 34.76 -8.18
C MET A 143 -9.86 33.65 -7.39
N ALA A 144 -10.08 32.37 -7.74
CA ALA A 144 -9.35 31.26 -7.14
C ALA A 144 -7.84 31.30 -7.45
N GLY A 145 -7.47 31.88 -8.60
CA GLY A 145 -6.07 32.12 -8.95
C GLY A 145 -5.40 33.28 -8.19
N ILE A 146 -6.19 34.27 -7.76
CA ILE A 146 -5.69 35.51 -7.13
C ILE A 146 -5.67 35.43 -5.59
N SER A 147 -6.54 34.62 -4.97
CA SER A 147 -6.74 34.59 -3.50
C SER A 147 -5.79 33.65 -2.74
N THR A 148 -4.69 33.18 -3.34
CA THR A 148 -3.86 32.11 -2.78
C THR A 148 -2.37 32.44 -2.68
N GLU A 149 -2.01 33.66 -2.34
CA GLU A 149 -0.59 34.07 -2.22
C GLU A 149 0.00 34.05 -0.80
N LYS A 150 -0.60 33.43 0.21
CA LYS A 150 -0.01 33.44 1.57
C LYS A 150 -0.26 32.19 2.43
N SER A 151 -0.23 30.99 1.85
CA SER A 151 -0.04 29.75 2.62
C SER A 151 1.11 28.98 1.96
N GLU A 152 2.06 28.52 2.74
CA GLU A 152 3.09 27.57 2.30
C GLU A 152 2.37 26.31 1.80
N ARG A 153 2.10 26.25 0.48
CA ARG A 153 1.45 25.11 -0.15
C ARG A 153 2.50 24.09 -0.48
N ASP A 154 2.19 22.82 -0.22
CA ASP A 154 3.00 21.74 -0.72
C ASP A 154 3.05 21.79 -2.25
N ARG A 155 4.27 21.92 -2.77
CA ARG A 155 4.56 21.91 -4.21
C ARG A 155 4.94 20.50 -4.59
N ILE A 156 4.02 19.82 -5.28
CA ILE A 156 4.10 18.38 -5.55
C ILE A 156 4.68 18.13 -6.94
N LEU A 157 5.69 17.25 -7.01
CA LEU A 157 6.12 16.57 -8.23
C LEU A 157 5.39 15.21 -8.29
N MET A 158 4.66 14.96 -9.37
CA MET A 158 3.96 13.68 -9.61
C MET A 158 4.82 12.78 -10.50
N ILE A 159 5.05 11.53 -10.09
CA ILE A 159 5.72 10.52 -10.91
C ILE A 159 4.67 9.59 -11.50
N GLY A 160 4.57 9.58 -12.82
CA GLY A 160 3.59 8.83 -13.57
C GLY A 160 2.45 9.69 -14.12
N ALA A 161 2.40 9.81 -15.46
CA ALA A 161 1.32 10.47 -16.22
C ALA A 161 0.30 9.45 -16.77
N GLY A 162 0.00 8.42 -15.97
CA GLY A 162 -1.06 7.42 -16.21
C GLY A 162 -2.38 7.83 -15.59
N GLU A 163 -3.36 6.91 -15.59
CA GLU A 163 -4.69 7.18 -15.03
C GLU A 163 -4.65 7.47 -13.53
N ALA A 164 -3.83 6.75 -12.77
CA ALA A 164 -3.66 7.01 -11.33
C ALA A 164 -3.12 8.42 -11.05
N GLY A 165 -2.08 8.85 -11.78
CA GLY A 165 -1.55 10.22 -11.68
C GLY A 165 -2.57 11.27 -12.06
N ARG A 166 -3.32 11.05 -13.15
CA ARG A 166 -4.40 11.94 -13.60
C ARG A 166 -5.49 12.12 -12.56
N GLN A 167 -5.93 11.03 -11.94
CA GLN A 167 -6.96 11.06 -10.90
C GLN A 167 -6.51 11.87 -9.68
N LEU A 168 -5.27 11.63 -9.20
CA LEU A 168 -4.69 12.39 -8.09
C LEU A 168 -4.50 13.87 -8.42
N ILE A 169 -4.05 14.22 -9.63
CA ILE A 169 -3.91 15.62 -10.06
C ILE A 169 -5.26 16.34 -9.99
N ARG A 170 -6.33 15.70 -10.48
CA ARG A 170 -7.68 16.26 -10.42
C ARG A 170 -8.16 16.45 -8.98
N GLU A 171 -7.97 15.43 -8.13
CA GLU A 171 -8.38 15.49 -6.73
C GLU A 171 -7.64 16.60 -5.97
N ILE A 172 -6.30 16.69 -6.12
CA ILE A 172 -5.48 17.71 -5.47
C ILE A 172 -5.83 19.12 -5.97
N ASN A 173 -5.91 19.31 -7.28
CA ASN A 173 -6.15 20.63 -7.86
C ASN A 173 -7.60 21.12 -7.70
N SER A 174 -8.57 20.20 -7.56
CA SER A 174 -9.98 20.54 -7.32
C SER A 174 -10.30 20.81 -5.85
N ASN A 175 -9.43 20.43 -4.91
CA ASN A 175 -9.64 20.60 -3.48
C ASN A 175 -8.63 21.55 -2.84
N PRO A 176 -8.89 22.88 -2.82
CA PRO A 176 -7.98 23.86 -2.22
C PRO A 176 -7.71 23.64 -0.71
N ARG A 177 -8.56 22.87 -0.03
CA ARG A 177 -8.40 22.58 1.42
C ARG A 177 -7.21 21.66 1.70
N LEU A 178 -6.71 20.93 0.69
CA LEU A 178 -5.53 20.07 0.84
C LEU A 178 -4.23 20.87 0.99
N GLY A 179 -4.25 22.18 0.74
CA GLY A 179 -3.07 23.03 0.87
C GLY A 179 -1.91 22.63 -0.04
N SER A 180 -2.16 21.89 -1.12
CA SER A 180 -1.16 21.27 -2.00
C SER A 180 -1.46 21.59 -3.46
N ARG A 181 -0.42 21.62 -4.32
CA ARG A 181 -0.55 21.81 -5.76
C ARG A 181 0.46 20.96 -6.52
N VAL A 182 0.02 20.26 -7.55
CA VAL A 182 0.94 19.57 -8.47
C VAL A 182 1.54 20.60 -9.43
N VAL A 183 2.86 20.74 -9.42
CA VAL A 183 3.59 21.76 -10.20
C VAL A 183 4.29 21.20 -11.43
N CYS A 184 4.63 19.91 -11.43
CA CYS A 184 5.21 19.22 -12.58
C CYS A 184 4.98 17.71 -12.48
N ILE A 185 5.12 17.02 -13.63
CA ILE A 185 4.98 15.57 -13.75
C ILE A 185 6.27 15.02 -14.38
N ILE A 186 6.68 13.83 -13.92
CA ILE A 186 7.75 13.03 -14.53
C ILE A 186 7.12 11.74 -15.05
N ASP A 187 7.44 11.39 -16.31
CA ASP A 187 7.02 10.12 -16.93
C ASP A 187 8.11 9.67 -17.91
N ASP A 188 8.50 8.40 -17.84
CA ASP A 188 9.59 7.87 -18.67
C ASP A 188 9.20 7.68 -20.13
N ASN A 189 7.92 7.66 -20.46
CA ASN A 189 7.45 7.53 -21.83
C ASN A 189 7.82 8.77 -22.67
N PRO A 190 8.74 8.64 -23.66
CA PRO A 190 9.21 9.76 -24.47
C PRO A 190 8.08 10.50 -25.21
N SER A 191 7.00 9.77 -25.57
CA SER A 191 5.87 10.35 -26.34
C SER A 191 5.07 11.37 -25.54
N LYS A 192 5.18 11.34 -24.21
CA LYS A 192 4.45 12.25 -23.31
C LYS A 192 5.27 13.51 -22.93
N ARG A 193 6.56 13.54 -23.18
CA ARG A 193 7.43 14.66 -22.78
C ARG A 193 6.98 15.98 -23.41
N ARG A 194 7.08 17.06 -22.62
CA ARG A 194 6.65 18.42 -22.99
C ARG A 194 5.15 18.55 -23.31
N ARG A 195 4.34 17.56 -22.93
CA ARG A 195 2.88 17.65 -23.00
C ARG A 195 2.30 18.06 -21.65
N TYR A 196 1.00 18.38 -21.65
CA TYR A 196 0.28 18.76 -20.44
C TYR A 196 -0.78 17.71 -20.10
N LEU A 197 -0.88 17.36 -18.82
CA LEU A 197 -1.94 16.52 -18.28
C LEU A 197 -2.73 17.33 -17.26
N ASP A 198 -4.01 17.56 -17.52
CA ASP A 198 -4.90 18.41 -16.71
C ASP A 198 -4.26 19.78 -16.32
N GLY A 199 -3.53 20.39 -17.26
CA GLY A 199 -2.89 21.70 -17.10
C GLY A 199 -1.53 21.68 -16.41
N VAL A 200 -0.96 20.51 -16.09
CA VAL A 200 0.37 20.33 -15.48
C VAL A 200 1.36 19.80 -16.52
N GLU A 201 2.53 20.42 -16.61
CA GLU A 201 3.59 20.07 -17.59
C GLU A 201 4.26 18.74 -17.23
N ILE A 202 4.49 17.87 -18.24
CA ILE A 202 5.34 16.67 -18.11
C ILE A 202 6.79 17.10 -18.45
N ALA A 203 7.57 17.33 -17.39
CA ALA A 203 8.89 17.96 -17.48
C ALA A 203 10.00 17.04 -18.05
N GLY A 204 9.84 15.71 -17.94
CA GLY A 204 10.84 14.76 -18.43
C GLY A 204 10.69 13.35 -17.89
N GLY A 205 11.73 12.52 -18.00
CA GLY A 205 11.85 11.19 -17.43
C GLY A 205 12.54 11.17 -16.06
N ARG A 206 12.74 9.96 -15.48
CA ARG A 206 13.29 9.73 -14.13
C ARG A 206 14.61 10.45 -13.85
N GLN A 207 15.50 10.57 -14.82
CA GLN A 207 16.79 11.26 -14.65
C GLN A 207 16.64 12.77 -14.43
N GLY A 208 15.53 13.37 -14.86
CA GLY A 208 15.22 14.79 -14.68
C GLY A 208 14.61 15.15 -13.32
N ILE A 209 14.39 14.19 -12.42
CA ILE A 209 13.76 14.43 -11.10
C ILE A 209 14.54 15.49 -10.29
N PRO A 210 15.88 15.41 -10.10
CA PRO A 210 16.61 16.39 -9.30
C PRO A 210 16.51 17.82 -9.86
N ASP A 211 16.57 17.96 -11.19
CA ASP A 211 16.46 19.26 -11.86
C ASP A 211 15.03 19.83 -11.76
N ALA A 212 14.03 18.96 -11.91
CA ALA A 212 12.63 19.35 -11.74
C ALA A 212 12.33 19.79 -10.30
N VAL A 213 12.88 19.10 -9.29
CA VAL A 213 12.74 19.49 -7.88
C VAL A 213 13.27 20.90 -7.66
N LYS A 214 14.48 21.22 -8.16
CA LYS A 214 15.07 22.56 -8.04
C LYS A 214 14.29 23.61 -8.84
N LYS A 215 13.99 23.33 -10.12
CA LYS A 215 13.32 24.28 -11.03
C LYS A 215 11.93 24.67 -10.53
N TYR A 216 11.15 23.69 -10.08
CA TYR A 216 9.78 23.92 -9.64
C TYR A 216 9.66 24.10 -8.11
N ARG A 217 10.77 24.16 -7.35
CA ARG A 217 10.80 24.29 -5.88
C ARG A 217 9.87 23.29 -5.20
N VAL A 218 10.05 22.02 -5.53
CA VAL A 218 9.23 20.90 -5.01
C VAL A 218 9.64 20.60 -3.57
N ASN A 219 8.68 20.36 -2.70
CA ASN A 219 8.90 19.89 -1.32
C ASN A 219 8.29 18.52 -1.05
N LYS A 220 7.45 18.03 -1.99
CA LYS A 220 6.80 16.72 -1.86
C LYS A 220 6.76 16.01 -3.21
N ILE A 221 7.07 14.72 -3.20
CA ILE A 221 7.01 13.85 -4.39
C ILE A 221 5.92 12.79 -4.16
N ILE A 222 5.08 12.56 -5.17
CA ILE A 222 4.09 11.48 -5.16
C ILE A 222 4.39 10.49 -6.27
N PHE A 223 4.67 9.24 -5.90
CA PHE A 223 4.85 8.13 -6.82
C PHE A 223 3.47 7.51 -7.16
N ALA A 224 2.99 7.73 -8.38
CA ALA A 224 1.65 7.38 -8.84
C ALA A 224 1.66 6.33 -9.97
N ILE A 225 2.50 5.28 -9.85
CA ILE A 225 2.57 4.15 -10.79
C ILE A 225 2.29 2.85 -10.03
N PRO A 226 1.01 2.47 -9.82
CA PRO A 226 0.66 1.27 -9.05
C PRO A 226 1.14 -0.05 -9.67
N THR A 227 1.33 -0.07 -11.00
CA THR A 227 1.74 -1.24 -11.80
C THR A 227 3.23 -1.26 -12.12
N CYS A 228 4.04 -0.40 -11.49
CA CYS A 228 5.48 -0.35 -11.68
C CYS A 228 6.12 -1.66 -11.18
N ASP A 229 7.00 -2.27 -11.98
CA ASP A 229 7.80 -3.39 -11.52
C ASP A 229 8.76 -2.98 -10.37
N GLY A 230 9.27 -3.98 -9.64
CA GLY A 230 10.08 -3.74 -8.45
C GLY A 230 11.38 -3.01 -8.75
N GLN A 231 12.04 -3.34 -9.85
CA GLN A 231 13.34 -2.75 -10.20
C GLN A 231 13.21 -1.28 -10.61
N ASP A 232 12.26 -0.96 -11.49
CA ASP A 232 11.97 0.41 -11.91
C ASP A 232 11.52 1.28 -10.74
N ARG A 233 10.67 0.72 -9.86
CA ARG A 233 10.23 1.39 -8.62
C ARG A 233 11.43 1.75 -7.75
N LYS A 234 12.33 0.82 -7.52
CA LYS A 234 13.55 1.03 -6.73
C LYS A 234 14.42 2.14 -7.32
N GLU A 235 14.70 2.10 -8.62
CA GLU A 235 15.53 3.11 -9.28
C GLU A 235 14.93 4.52 -9.16
N ILE A 236 13.63 4.66 -9.39
CA ILE A 236 12.93 5.94 -9.30
C ILE A 236 12.95 6.45 -7.85
N LEU A 237 12.63 5.58 -6.88
CA LEU A 237 12.61 5.97 -5.47
C LEU A 237 14.01 6.26 -4.92
N ASP A 238 15.06 5.57 -5.39
CA ASP A 238 16.44 5.90 -5.07
C ASP A 238 16.85 7.30 -5.56
N ILE A 239 16.36 7.72 -6.74
CA ILE A 239 16.56 9.10 -7.22
C ILE A 239 15.80 10.09 -6.35
N CYS A 240 14.53 9.78 -6.02
CA CYS A 240 13.68 10.63 -5.17
C CYS A 240 14.27 10.84 -3.78
N SER A 241 14.78 9.78 -3.14
CA SER A 241 15.35 9.84 -1.79
C SER A 241 16.56 10.79 -1.68
N LYS A 242 17.29 10.99 -2.78
CA LYS A 242 18.44 11.91 -2.84
C LYS A 242 18.05 13.39 -2.99
N THR A 243 16.77 13.70 -3.16
CA THR A 243 16.29 15.09 -3.36
C THR A 243 15.97 15.81 -2.05
N GLY A 244 15.93 15.11 -0.92
CA GLY A 244 15.51 15.67 0.37
C GLY A 244 14.02 15.98 0.47
N CYS A 245 13.21 15.68 -0.55
CA CYS A 245 11.76 15.87 -0.53
C CYS A 245 11.07 14.71 0.19
N ARG A 246 9.93 15.00 0.86
CA ARG A 246 9.06 13.95 1.38
C ARG A 246 8.46 13.16 0.22
N VAL A 247 8.61 11.83 0.25
CA VAL A 247 8.13 10.95 -0.82
C VAL A 247 6.95 10.12 -0.33
N GLN A 248 5.84 10.20 -1.05
CA GLN A 248 4.65 9.36 -0.83
C GLN A 248 4.37 8.50 -2.06
N ALA A 249 3.77 7.35 -1.85
CA ALA A 249 3.41 6.43 -2.91
C ALA A 249 1.94 6.01 -2.85
N VAL A 250 1.37 5.74 -4.02
CA VAL A 250 0.09 5.02 -4.13
C VAL A 250 0.35 3.56 -3.78
N PRO A 251 -0.52 2.90 -3.00
CA PRO A 251 -0.47 1.45 -2.80
C PRO A 251 -0.47 0.69 -4.13
N GLY A 252 0.18 -0.47 -4.16
CA GLY A 252 0.17 -1.34 -5.35
C GLY A 252 -1.24 -1.80 -5.74
N MET A 253 -1.44 -2.19 -7.00
CA MET A 253 -2.76 -2.61 -7.53
C MET A 253 -3.45 -3.67 -6.66
N PHE A 254 -2.70 -4.62 -6.08
CA PHE A 254 -3.23 -5.66 -5.20
C PHE A 254 -3.71 -5.17 -3.81
N GLN A 255 -3.32 -3.96 -3.42
CA GLN A 255 -3.72 -3.32 -2.16
C GLN A 255 -4.89 -2.36 -2.34
N LEU A 256 -5.25 -2.04 -3.59
CA LEU A 256 -6.36 -1.16 -3.92
C LEU A 256 -7.67 -1.96 -3.97
N VAL A 257 -8.46 -1.86 -2.91
CA VAL A 257 -9.84 -2.36 -2.91
C VAL A 257 -10.63 -1.53 -3.95
N ASN A 258 -11.18 -2.18 -4.97
CA ASN A 258 -11.92 -1.58 -6.10
C ASN A 258 -11.08 -0.73 -7.10
N GLY A 259 -9.75 -0.79 -7.07
CA GLY A 259 -8.90 -0.07 -8.05
C GLY A 259 -8.94 1.47 -7.96
N GLU A 260 -9.63 2.06 -6.99
CA GLU A 260 -9.73 3.50 -6.82
C GLU A 260 -8.50 4.09 -6.13
N VAL A 261 -7.86 5.04 -6.79
CA VAL A 261 -6.73 5.83 -6.27
C VAL A 261 -7.25 7.14 -5.71
N SER A 262 -6.92 7.46 -4.45
CA SER A 262 -7.27 8.74 -3.82
C SER A 262 -6.13 9.26 -2.96
N VAL A 263 -6.14 10.59 -2.69
CA VAL A 263 -5.13 11.24 -1.84
C VAL A 263 -5.14 10.68 -0.42
N SER A 264 -6.29 10.24 0.09
CA SER A 264 -6.41 9.63 1.43
C SER A 264 -5.73 8.26 1.54
N LYS A 265 -5.45 7.61 0.42
CA LYS A 265 -4.77 6.30 0.36
C LYS A 265 -3.25 6.43 0.13
N LEU A 266 -2.72 7.65 0.00
CA LEU A 266 -1.28 7.87 -0.09
C LEU A 266 -0.61 7.49 1.22
N ARG A 267 0.47 6.70 1.13
CA ARG A 267 1.32 6.36 2.27
C ARG A 267 2.74 6.87 2.05
N ASP A 268 3.44 7.12 3.12
CA ASP A 268 4.87 7.43 3.01
C ASP A 268 5.61 6.21 2.45
N VAL A 269 6.65 6.47 1.66
CA VAL A 269 7.51 5.40 1.12
C VAL A 269 8.23 4.72 2.27
N GLU A 270 8.12 3.42 2.31
CA GLU A 270 8.77 2.57 3.30
C GLU A 270 10.00 1.87 2.70
N LEU A 271 10.84 1.35 3.58
CA LEU A 271 12.06 0.65 3.16
C LEU A 271 11.77 -0.55 2.24
N GLN A 272 10.64 -1.22 2.41
CA GLN A 272 10.21 -2.32 1.54
C GLN A 272 10.06 -1.89 0.07
N ASP A 273 9.65 -0.65 -0.20
CA ASP A 273 9.51 -0.12 -1.56
C ASP A 273 10.88 0.03 -2.26
N LEU A 274 11.96 0.14 -1.48
CA LEU A 274 13.34 0.27 -1.98
C LEU A 274 14.06 -1.07 -2.19
N LEU A 275 13.43 -2.19 -1.87
CA LEU A 275 14.03 -3.51 -2.09
C LEU A 275 14.05 -3.94 -3.55
N GLY A 276 13.21 -3.36 -4.39
CA GLY A 276 13.12 -3.71 -5.80
C GLY A 276 12.55 -5.12 -6.04
N ARG A 277 11.66 -5.58 -5.17
CA ARG A 277 10.97 -6.88 -5.32
C ARG A 277 9.56 -6.67 -5.83
N ASP A 278 9.15 -7.53 -6.74
CA ASP A 278 7.76 -7.60 -7.15
C ASP A 278 6.90 -8.26 -6.07
N PRO A 279 5.64 -7.87 -5.92
CA PRO A 279 4.71 -8.54 -5.01
C PRO A 279 4.62 -10.03 -5.32
N ILE A 280 4.81 -10.86 -4.31
CA ILE A 280 4.75 -12.32 -4.45
C ILE A 280 3.31 -12.75 -4.76
N GLN A 281 3.16 -13.55 -5.79
CA GLN A 281 1.90 -14.22 -6.10
C GLN A 281 1.91 -15.63 -5.51
N VAL A 282 1.01 -15.87 -4.57
CA VAL A 282 0.74 -17.20 -4.02
C VAL A 282 -0.64 -17.66 -4.45
N ASN A 283 -0.81 -18.96 -4.57
CA ASN A 283 -2.14 -19.53 -4.84
C ASN A 283 -2.98 -19.56 -3.55
N LEU A 284 -3.74 -18.49 -3.33
CA LEU A 284 -4.60 -18.36 -2.16
C LEU A 284 -5.67 -19.46 -2.07
N GLU A 285 -6.16 -19.98 -3.20
CA GLU A 285 -7.15 -21.05 -3.22
C GLU A 285 -6.58 -22.36 -2.67
N GLU A 286 -5.34 -22.71 -3.03
CA GLU A 286 -4.64 -23.87 -2.50
C GLU A 286 -4.41 -23.77 -0.99
N ILE A 287 -3.96 -22.60 -0.51
CA ILE A 287 -3.75 -22.33 0.91
C ILE A 287 -5.09 -22.42 1.66
N CYS A 288 -6.16 -21.78 1.15
CA CYS A 288 -7.48 -21.83 1.76
C CYS A 288 -7.99 -23.26 1.85
N ARG A 289 -7.89 -24.05 0.78
CA ARG A 289 -8.31 -25.45 0.75
C ARG A 289 -7.53 -26.33 1.75
N TYR A 290 -6.26 -26.03 1.92
CA TYR A 290 -5.38 -26.74 2.86
C TYR A 290 -5.75 -26.50 4.32
N ILE A 291 -6.17 -25.28 4.68
CA ILE A 291 -6.40 -24.82 6.06
C ILE A 291 -7.88 -24.88 6.47
N SER A 292 -8.80 -24.62 5.54
CA SER A 292 -10.23 -24.54 5.84
C SER A 292 -10.77 -25.80 6.52
N GLY A 293 -11.55 -25.60 7.57
CA GLY A 293 -12.19 -26.67 8.34
C GLY A 293 -11.23 -27.55 9.14
N LYS A 294 -10.00 -27.10 9.39
CA LYS A 294 -9.00 -27.82 10.19
C LYS A 294 -8.68 -27.09 11.49
N VAL A 295 -8.30 -27.88 12.50
CA VAL A 295 -7.73 -27.36 13.75
C VAL A 295 -6.24 -27.09 13.52
N VAL A 296 -5.84 -25.83 13.63
CA VAL A 296 -4.48 -25.37 13.35
C VAL A 296 -3.85 -24.79 14.59
N MET A 297 -2.63 -25.21 14.90
CA MET A 297 -1.83 -24.68 16.01
C MET A 297 -0.62 -23.91 15.50
N VAL A 298 -0.39 -22.73 16.06
CA VAL A 298 0.81 -21.92 15.83
C VAL A 298 1.56 -21.74 17.14
N THR A 299 2.75 -22.32 17.25
CA THR A 299 3.63 -22.11 18.40
C THR A 299 4.50 -20.89 18.17
N GLY A 300 4.76 -20.09 19.22
CA GLY A 300 5.39 -18.79 19.04
C GLY A 300 4.50 -17.80 18.31
N GLY A 301 3.17 -17.94 18.47
CA GLY A 301 2.16 -17.20 17.72
C GLY A 301 2.12 -15.70 18.03
N GLY A 302 2.68 -15.24 19.14
CA GLY A 302 2.89 -13.81 19.44
C GLY A 302 4.13 -13.22 18.78
N GLY A 303 5.04 -14.05 18.24
CA GLY A 303 6.24 -13.58 17.52
C GLY A 303 5.91 -12.94 16.16
N SER A 304 6.92 -12.29 15.53
CA SER A 304 6.73 -11.59 14.26
C SER A 304 6.25 -12.50 13.11
N ILE A 305 6.77 -13.73 13.00
CA ILE A 305 6.33 -14.71 11.99
C ILE A 305 5.04 -15.39 12.46
N GLY A 306 4.97 -15.80 13.73
CA GLY A 306 3.82 -16.50 14.27
C GLY A 306 2.54 -15.66 14.22
N SER A 307 2.59 -14.37 14.55
CA SER A 307 1.43 -13.49 14.48
C SER A 307 0.91 -13.30 13.04
N GLU A 308 1.83 -13.21 12.08
CA GLU A 308 1.42 -13.12 10.68
C GLU A 308 0.88 -14.46 10.15
N LEU A 309 1.43 -15.62 10.59
CA LEU A 309 0.82 -16.91 10.33
C LEU A 309 -0.62 -16.94 10.83
N CYS A 310 -0.86 -16.49 12.08
CA CYS A 310 -2.21 -16.43 12.65
C CYS A 310 -3.14 -15.53 11.82
N ARG A 311 -2.68 -14.35 11.36
CA ARG A 311 -3.47 -13.45 10.50
C ARG A 311 -3.86 -14.08 9.16
N GLN A 312 -2.92 -14.77 8.50
CA GLN A 312 -3.19 -15.38 7.19
C GLN A 312 -4.03 -16.67 7.32
N ILE A 313 -3.78 -17.47 8.36
CA ILE A 313 -4.60 -18.66 8.67
C ILE A 313 -6.04 -18.25 8.98
N ALA A 314 -6.26 -17.19 9.76
CA ALA A 314 -7.62 -16.70 10.09
C ALA A 314 -8.45 -16.38 8.84
N LYS A 315 -7.83 -15.81 7.79
CA LYS A 315 -8.51 -15.54 6.50
C LYS A 315 -8.97 -16.80 5.78
N SER A 316 -8.33 -17.94 6.05
CA SER A 316 -8.63 -19.23 5.41
C SER A 316 -9.71 -20.05 6.13
N LYS A 317 -10.40 -19.48 7.12
CA LYS A 317 -11.52 -20.06 7.88
C LYS A 317 -11.19 -21.46 8.44
N PRO A 318 -10.21 -21.59 9.32
CA PRO A 318 -9.94 -22.83 10.03
C PRO A 318 -11.16 -23.20 10.91
N GLU A 319 -11.32 -24.48 11.27
CA GLU A 319 -12.28 -24.91 12.29
C GLU A 319 -11.93 -24.29 13.64
N GLN A 320 -10.65 -24.31 14.01
CA GLN A 320 -10.12 -23.65 15.19
C GLN A 320 -8.68 -23.20 14.94
N LEU A 321 -8.32 -22.02 15.44
CA LEU A 321 -6.95 -21.52 15.49
C LEU A 321 -6.46 -21.49 16.93
N ILE A 322 -5.35 -22.17 17.23
CA ILE A 322 -4.73 -22.24 18.54
C ILE A 322 -3.40 -21.48 18.50
N ILE A 323 -3.27 -20.47 19.31
CA ILE A 323 -2.03 -19.73 19.54
C ILE A 323 -1.39 -20.27 20.81
N PHE A 324 -0.15 -20.76 20.72
CA PHE A 324 0.62 -21.24 21.86
C PHE A 324 1.91 -20.44 21.98
N ASP A 325 2.06 -19.65 23.03
CA ASP A 325 3.23 -18.79 23.24
C ASP A 325 3.64 -18.76 24.72
N ILE A 326 4.90 -18.51 24.97
CA ILE A 326 5.43 -18.32 26.31
C ILE A 326 5.23 -16.88 26.80
N TYR A 327 5.17 -15.92 25.88
CA TYR A 327 5.10 -14.48 26.18
C TYR A 327 3.69 -13.95 26.07
N GLU A 328 3.03 -13.72 27.21
CA GLU A 328 1.63 -13.37 27.32
C GLU A 328 1.26 -12.08 26.59
N ASN A 329 2.09 -11.01 26.68
CA ASN A 329 1.73 -9.72 26.12
C ASN A 329 1.57 -9.78 24.59
N ASN A 330 2.54 -10.38 23.90
CA ASN A 330 2.44 -10.52 22.44
C ASN A 330 1.30 -11.47 22.03
N ALA A 331 1.03 -12.52 22.83
CA ALA A 331 -0.10 -13.42 22.58
C ALA A 331 -1.43 -12.68 22.77
N TYR A 332 -1.53 -11.81 23.77
CA TYR A 332 -2.70 -10.97 24.00
C TYR A 332 -2.92 -9.94 22.88
N ASP A 333 -1.86 -9.29 22.40
CA ASP A 333 -1.95 -8.31 21.32
C ASP A 333 -2.55 -8.94 20.05
N ILE A 334 -2.06 -10.12 19.62
CA ILE A 334 -2.60 -10.80 18.44
C ILE A 334 -4.02 -11.34 18.69
N GLN A 335 -4.34 -11.78 19.91
CA GLN A 335 -5.71 -12.16 20.29
C GLN A 335 -6.68 -11.00 20.08
N MET A 336 -6.37 -9.83 20.65
CA MET A 336 -7.24 -8.64 20.54
C MET A 336 -7.41 -8.19 19.10
N GLU A 337 -6.35 -8.27 18.30
CA GLU A 337 -6.40 -7.97 16.87
C GLU A 337 -7.35 -8.92 16.11
N LEU A 338 -7.17 -10.25 16.30
CA LEU A 338 -7.96 -11.26 15.61
C LEU A 338 -9.44 -11.27 16.04
N CYS A 339 -9.72 -11.11 17.33
CA CYS A 339 -11.11 -10.99 17.81
C CYS A 339 -11.84 -9.79 17.18
N ARG A 340 -11.12 -8.69 16.92
CA ARG A 340 -11.69 -7.50 16.26
C ARG A 340 -11.88 -7.68 14.76
N THR A 341 -10.90 -8.29 14.08
CA THR A 341 -10.88 -8.39 12.61
C THR A 341 -11.63 -9.62 12.07
N HIS A 342 -11.73 -10.66 12.87
CA HIS A 342 -12.37 -11.94 12.55
C HIS A 342 -13.22 -12.42 13.74
N PRO A 343 -14.33 -11.74 14.06
CA PRO A 343 -15.15 -12.05 15.24
C PRO A 343 -15.78 -13.44 15.20
N GLU A 344 -15.90 -14.06 14.03
CA GLU A 344 -16.40 -15.41 13.81
C GLU A 344 -15.35 -16.52 14.01
N LEU A 345 -14.08 -16.16 14.19
CA LEU A 345 -12.98 -17.11 14.32
C LEU A 345 -13.06 -17.85 15.66
N ASN A 346 -13.08 -19.17 15.64
CA ASN A 346 -12.88 -19.98 16.85
C ASN A 346 -11.39 -19.94 17.24
N LEU A 347 -11.07 -18.96 18.09
CA LEU A 347 -9.69 -18.66 18.50
C LEU A 347 -9.46 -19.09 19.96
N GLU A 348 -8.39 -19.84 20.18
CA GLU A 348 -7.90 -20.19 21.51
C GLU A 348 -6.46 -19.68 21.70
N VAL A 349 -6.17 -19.01 22.80
CA VAL A 349 -4.83 -18.47 23.10
C VAL A 349 -4.34 -19.07 24.41
N LEU A 350 -3.24 -19.79 24.34
CA LEU A 350 -2.70 -20.59 25.44
C LEU A 350 -1.28 -20.17 25.76
N ILE A 351 -1.03 -19.91 27.04
CA ILE A 351 0.31 -19.60 27.50
C ILE A 351 0.99 -20.89 27.97
N GLY A 352 2.20 -21.09 27.45
CA GLY A 352 3.02 -22.24 27.80
C GLY A 352 4.36 -22.28 27.04
N SER A 353 5.27 -23.09 27.54
CA SER A 353 6.59 -23.30 26.94
C SER A 353 6.61 -24.58 26.11
N VAL A 354 7.19 -24.55 24.92
CA VAL A 354 7.44 -25.76 24.10
C VAL A 354 8.44 -26.70 24.75
N ARG A 355 9.10 -26.27 25.81
CA ARG A 355 10.02 -27.08 26.64
C ARG A 355 9.27 -27.97 27.63
N ASP A 356 8.03 -27.66 27.95
CA ASP A 356 7.22 -28.37 28.96
C ASP A 356 6.33 -29.43 28.27
N MET A 357 6.80 -30.70 28.39
CA MET A 357 6.10 -31.82 27.77
C MET A 357 4.71 -32.06 28.40
N GLY A 358 4.55 -31.84 29.72
CA GLY A 358 3.26 -32.00 30.39
C GLY A 358 2.24 -31.01 29.86
N ARG A 359 2.62 -29.72 29.72
CA ARG A 359 1.77 -28.70 29.13
C ARG A 359 1.43 -28.98 27.66
N LEU A 360 2.38 -29.48 26.86
CA LEU A 360 2.14 -29.89 25.49
C LEU A 360 1.16 -31.06 25.41
N ASP A 361 1.32 -32.07 26.27
CA ASP A 361 0.39 -33.21 26.31
C ASP A 361 -1.03 -32.77 26.65
N ASP A 362 -1.24 -31.92 27.64
CA ASP A 362 -2.55 -31.40 28.02
C ASP A 362 -3.22 -30.68 26.84
N VAL A 363 -2.49 -29.79 26.18
CA VAL A 363 -3.00 -28.99 25.08
C VAL A 363 -3.30 -29.86 23.86
N MET A 364 -2.35 -30.71 23.47
CA MET A 364 -2.49 -31.56 22.29
C MET A 364 -3.59 -32.63 22.46
N ALA A 365 -3.76 -33.17 23.69
CA ALA A 365 -4.84 -34.11 24.01
C ALA A 365 -6.23 -33.45 23.87
N LYS A 366 -6.35 -32.21 24.36
CA LYS A 366 -7.61 -31.47 24.38
C LYS A 366 -8.04 -31.00 22.99
N TYR A 367 -7.14 -30.39 22.22
CA TYR A 367 -7.49 -29.68 21.00
C TYR A 367 -7.24 -30.48 19.71
N ARG A 368 -6.39 -31.53 19.75
CA ARG A 368 -6.10 -32.43 18.62
C ARG A 368 -5.82 -31.68 17.29
N PRO A 369 -4.83 -30.75 17.24
CA PRO A 369 -4.55 -30.02 16.01
C PRO A 369 -4.14 -30.96 14.87
N GLU A 370 -4.65 -30.70 13.67
CA GLU A 370 -4.27 -31.43 12.46
C GLU A 370 -3.02 -30.82 11.82
N LEU A 371 -2.84 -29.52 11.95
CA LEU A 371 -1.70 -28.77 11.40
C LEU A 371 -0.98 -28.03 12.52
N VAL A 372 0.36 -28.13 12.53
CA VAL A 372 1.22 -27.39 13.46
C VAL A 372 2.23 -26.56 12.69
N PHE A 373 2.21 -25.25 12.91
CA PHE A 373 3.25 -24.34 12.46
C PHE A 373 4.15 -23.98 13.65
N HIS A 374 5.37 -24.50 13.65
CA HIS A 374 6.30 -24.34 14.78
C HIS A 374 7.24 -23.16 14.54
N ALA A 375 6.88 -21.98 15.08
CA ALA A 375 7.66 -20.75 14.99
C ALA A 375 8.31 -20.34 16.34
N ALA A 376 8.11 -21.10 17.40
CA ALA A 376 8.72 -20.86 18.71
C ALA A 376 10.23 -21.15 18.67
N ALA A 377 11.06 -20.11 18.80
CA ALA A 377 12.52 -20.25 18.86
C ALA A 377 13.20 -19.00 19.44
N HIS A 378 14.35 -19.18 20.07
CA HIS A 378 15.30 -18.11 20.36
C HIS A 378 16.12 -17.80 19.09
N LYS A 379 16.15 -16.53 18.64
CA LYS A 379 16.73 -16.14 17.35
C LYS A 379 17.92 -15.16 17.42
N HIS A 380 18.14 -14.53 18.57
CA HIS A 380 19.18 -13.50 18.70
C HIS A 380 20.56 -14.13 18.84
N VAL A 381 21.39 -14.01 17.78
CA VAL A 381 22.71 -14.61 17.71
C VAL A 381 23.60 -14.24 18.92
N PRO A 382 23.78 -12.94 19.27
CA PRO A 382 24.67 -12.61 20.42
C PRO A 382 24.20 -13.21 21.75
N LEU A 383 22.89 -13.15 22.04
CA LEU A 383 22.35 -13.68 23.28
C LEU A 383 22.51 -15.21 23.37
N MET A 384 22.37 -15.90 22.24
CA MET A 384 22.53 -17.36 22.21
C MET A 384 24.01 -17.76 22.27
N GLU A 385 24.90 -16.94 21.72
CA GLU A 385 26.35 -17.15 21.92
C GLU A 385 26.74 -17.07 23.40
N ASP A 386 26.12 -16.19 24.17
CA ASP A 386 26.34 -16.05 25.60
C ASP A 386 25.55 -17.10 26.43
N SER A 387 24.52 -17.72 25.86
CA SER A 387 23.64 -18.68 26.54
C SER A 387 23.40 -19.94 25.67
N PRO A 388 24.44 -20.72 25.35
CA PRO A 388 24.35 -21.83 24.41
C PRO A 388 23.42 -22.95 24.91
N ASN A 389 23.38 -23.23 26.22
CA ASN A 389 22.48 -24.23 26.80
C ASN A 389 21.02 -23.86 26.57
N GLU A 390 20.64 -22.58 26.71
CA GLU A 390 19.28 -22.12 26.49
C GLU A 390 18.87 -22.19 25.00
N ALA A 391 19.80 -21.95 24.07
CA ALA A 391 19.57 -22.16 22.65
C ALA A 391 19.18 -23.61 22.34
N ILE A 392 19.90 -24.58 22.93
CA ILE A 392 19.65 -26.02 22.73
C ILE A 392 18.37 -26.46 23.44
N LYS A 393 18.21 -26.10 24.73
CA LYS A 393 16.97 -26.42 25.48
C LYS A 393 15.71 -25.94 24.75
N ASN A 394 15.71 -24.69 24.31
CA ASN A 394 14.50 -24.11 23.69
C ASN A 394 14.33 -24.54 22.24
N ASN A 395 15.35 -24.38 21.42
CA ASN A 395 15.18 -24.60 19.97
C ASN A 395 15.16 -26.10 19.65
N VAL A 396 16.16 -26.87 20.12
CA VAL A 396 16.28 -28.29 19.77
C VAL A 396 15.28 -29.14 20.56
N PHE A 397 15.32 -29.09 21.90
CA PHE A 397 14.42 -29.91 22.69
C PHE A 397 13.00 -29.41 22.72
N GLY A 398 12.75 -28.11 22.55
CA GLY A 398 11.40 -27.58 22.30
C GLY A 398 10.81 -28.13 21.01
N THR A 399 11.58 -28.14 19.90
CA THR A 399 11.15 -28.74 18.63
C THR A 399 10.95 -30.26 18.77
N TYR A 400 11.86 -30.97 19.42
CA TYR A 400 11.77 -32.42 19.61
C TYR A 400 10.53 -32.82 20.41
N LYS A 401 10.28 -32.17 21.55
CA LYS A 401 9.10 -32.43 22.39
C LYS A 401 7.79 -32.10 21.64
N MET A 402 7.76 -31.00 20.91
CA MET A 402 6.60 -30.63 20.09
C MET A 402 6.36 -31.64 18.96
N ALA A 403 7.43 -32.15 18.33
CA ALA A 403 7.35 -33.20 17.33
C ALA A 403 6.84 -34.52 17.90
N MET A 404 7.37 -34.94 19.07
CA MET A 404 6.88 -36.13 19.77
C MET A 404 5.38 -36.02 20.12
N ALA A 405 4.97 -34.90 20.69
CA ALA A 405 3.56 -34.64 20.95
C ALA A 405 2.71 -34.68 19.67
N SER A 406 3.22 -34.14 18.57
CA SER A 406 2.53 -34.17 17.27
C SER A 406 2.30 -35.60 16.77
N VAL A 407 3.27 -36.48 16.88
CA VAL A 407 3.11 -37.91 16.53
C VAL A 407 2.10 -38.59 17.48
N LYS A 408 2.26 -38.39 18.79
CA LYS A 408 1.39 -39.01 19.81
C LYS A 408 -0.09 -38.65 19.61
N TYR A 409 -0.37 -37.43 19.21
CA TYR A 409 -1.76 -36.92 19.07
C TYR A 409 -2.28 -36.86 17.64
N GLY A 410 -1.54 -37.39 16.67
CA GLY A 410 -1.99 -37.63 15.29
C GLY A 410 -2.07 -36.37 14.43
N VAL A 411 -1.15 -35.42 14.63
CA VAL A 411 -0.97 -34.27 13.73
C VAL A 411 -0.64 -34.77 12.32
N LYS A 412 -1.32 -34.24 11.32
CA LYS A 412 -1.10 -34.62 9.92
C LYS A 412 0.14 -33.96 9.32
N LYS A 413 0.34 -32.66 9.61
CA LYS A 413 1.49 -31.92 9.14
C LYS A 413 2.12 -31.05 10.21
N PHE A 414 3.44 -31.10 10.29
CA PHE A 414 4.28 -30.28 11.15
C PHE A 414 5.25 -29.45 10.31
N VAL A 415 5.12 -28.14 10.35
CA VAL A 415 5.93 -27.20 9.56
C VAL A 415 6.86 -26.43 10.50
N LEU A 416 8.15 -26.72 10.46
CA LEU A 416 9.18 -26.00 11.21
C LEU A 416 9.59 -24.72 10.49
N ILE A 417 9.55 -23.58 11.17
CA ILE A 417 10.16 -22.34 10.69
C ILE A 417 11.67 -22.40 10.92
N SER A 418 12.45 -22.42 9.84
CA SER A 418 13.92 -22.45 9.88
C SER A 418 14.53 -21.14 9.33
N THR A 419 15.84 -21.10 9.12
CA THR A 419 16.58 -19.90 8.75
C THR A 419 17.78 -20.23 7.85
N ASP A 420 18.22 -19.24 7.05
CA ASP A 420 19.48 -19.27 6.30
C ASP A 420 20.71 -19.55 7.19
N LYS A 421 20.65 -19.18 8.47
CA LYS A 421 21.74 -19.37 9.42
C LYS A 421 21.96 -20.83 9.85
N ALA A 422 21.02 -21.73 9.51
CA ALA A 422 21.18 -23.18 9.64
C ALA A 422 22.14 -23.77 8.59
N VAL A 423 22.46 -23.01 7.54
CA VAL A 423 23.39 -23.39 6.47
C VAL A 423 24.81 -23.05 6.90
N ASN A 424 25.71 -24.05 6.95
CA ASN A 424 27.09 -23.86 7.38
C ASN A 424 27.21 -22.94 8.62
N PRO A 425 26.56 -23.28 9.74
CA PRO A 425 26.42 -22.37 10.87
C PRO A 425 27.77 -21.93 11.43
N THR A 426 27.90 -20.64 11.77
CA THR A 426 29.07 -20.05 12.42
C THR A 426 28.80 -19.63 13.86
N ASN A 427 27.54 -19.84 14.31
CA ASN A 427 27.07 -19.49 15.64
C ASN A 427 26.13 -20.58 16.17
N ILE A 428 25.97 -20.59 17.52
CA ILE A 428 25.17 -21.62 18.21
C ILE A 428 23.66 -21.53 17.85
N MET A 429 23.12 -20.34 17.60
CA MET A 429 21.73 -20.19 17.18
C MET A 429 21.50 -20.88 15.84
N GLY A 430 22.35 -20.64 14.84
CA GLY A 430 22.29 -21.33 13.54
C GLY A 430 22.48 -22.85 13.69
N ALA A 431 23.44 -23.30 14.50
CA ALA A 431 23.66 -24.72 14.79
C ALA A 431 22.45 -25.37 15.48
N SER A 432 21.79 -24.67 16.42
CA SER A 432 20.56 -25.16 17.04
C SER A 432 19.40 -25.31 16.02
N LYS A 433 19.27 -24.39 15.05
CA LYS A 433 18.28 -24.52 13.99
C LYS A 433 18.60 -25.65 13.02
N ARG A 434 19.88 -25.89 12.72
CA ARG A 434 20.30 -27.08 11.96
C ARG A 434 19.93 -28.38 12.69
N LEU A 435 20.15 -28.46 14.00
CA LEU A 435 19.68 -29.58 14.80
C LEU A 435 18.16 -29.75 14.76
N CYS A 436 17.38 -28.65 14.76
CA CYS A 436 15.92 -28.72 14.59
C CYS A 436 15.52 -29.33 13.23
N GLU A 437 16.21 -28.96 12.13
CA GLU A 437 16.01 -29.59 10.83
C GLU A 437 16.31 -31.07 10.83
N MET A 438 17.40 -31.49 11.49
CA MET A 438 17.75 -32.90 11.67
C MET A 438 16.68 -33.66 12.49
N VAL A 439 16.18 -33.07 13.58
CA VAL A 439 15.07 -33.63 14.38
C VAL A 439 13.82 -33.82 13.51
N VAL A 440 13.43 -32.84 12.75
CA VAL A 440 12.24 -32.88 11.87
C VAL A 440 12.37 -33.99 10.83
N GLN A 441 13.54 -34.16 10.22
CA GLN A 441 13.77 -35.22 9.24
C GLN A 441 13.82 -36.61 9.86
N MET A 442 14.44 -36.77 11.03
CA MET A 442 14.40 -38.02 11.80
C MET A 442 12.97 -38.39 12.17
N MET A 443 12.20 -37.45 12.69
CA MET A 443 10.81 -37.67 13.09
C MET A 443 9.92 -38.04 11.89
N ASN A 444 10.18 -37.48 10.72
CA ASN A 444 9.47 -37.86 9.49
C ASN A 444 9.72 -39.33 9.10
N ARG A 445 10.99 -39.79 9.19
CA ARG A 445 11.33 -41.19 8.88
C ARG A 445 10.74 -42.18 9.89
N ARG A 446 10.57 -41.76 11.16
CA ARG A 446 10.04 -42.59 12.26
C ARG A 446 8.51 -42.52 12.40
N SER A 447 7.85 -41.58 11.73
CA SER A 447 6.40 -41.40 11.83
C SER A 447 5.74 -41.43 10.45
N PRO A 448 5.08 -42.51 10.06
CA PRO A 448 4.43 -42.62 8.75
C PRO A 448 3.14 -41.80 8.65
N ASN A 449 2.59 -41.30 9.75
CA ASN A 449 1.29 -40.66 9.81
C ASN A 449 1.35 -39.13 9.94
N THR A 450 2.56 -38.57 10.11
CA THR A 450 2.78 -37.12 10.25
C THR A 450 3.86 -36.67 9.26
N ASP A 451 3.50 -35.77 8.35
CA ASP A 451 4.46 -35.15 7.45
C ASP A 451 5.24 -34.06 8.19
N PHE A 452 6.53 -34.28 8.41
CA PHE A 452 7.41 -33.29 9.02
C PHE A 452 8.23 -32.57 7.97
N VAL A 453 8.18 -31.24 7.95
CA VAL A 453 8.93 -30.43 7.00
C VAL A 453 9.53 -29.21 7.67
N ALA A 454 10.60 -28.67 7.08
CA ALA A 454 11.19 -27.40 7.47
C ALA A 454 11.10 -26.38 6.31
N VAL A 455 10.94 -25.10 6.65
CA VAL A 455 10.96 -24.01 5.67
C VAL A 455 12.05 -23.03 6.06
N ARG A 456 13.03 -22.87 5.19
CA ARG A 456 14.23 -22.06 5.38
C ARG A 456 14.11 -20.77 4.58
N PHE A 457 14.32 -19.63 5.24
CA PHE A 457 14.39 -18.30 4.62
C PHE A 457 15.35 -17.38 5.37
N GLY A 458 15.72 -16.26 4.75
CA GLY A 458 16.63 -15.27 5.30
C GLY A 458 15.95 -14.28 6.25
N ASN A 459 16.47 -13.04 6.30
CA ASN A 459 15.91 -12.04 7.20
C ASN A 459 14.57 -11.53 6.69
N VAL A 460 13.70 -11.17 7.63
CA VAL A 460 12.44 -10.50 7.33
C VAL A 460 12.46 -9.06 7.84
N LEU A 461 11.87 -8.15 7.05
CA LEU A 461 11.83 -6.73 7.33
C LEU A 461 10.98 -6.43 8.57
N GLY A 462 11.50 -5.57 9.46
CA GLY A 462 10.72 -5.04 10.57
C GLY A 462 10.41 -6.03 11.68
N SER A 463 11.02 -7.23 11.70
CA SER A 463 10.82 -8.18 12.81
C SER A 463 11.41 -7.63 14.12
N ASN A 464 10.79 -7.98 15.25
CA ASN A 464 11.21 -7.54 16.58
C ASN A 464 12.69 -7.82 16.83
N GLY A 465 13.44 -6.80 17.31
CA GLY A 465 14.87 -6.89 17.57
C GLY A 465 15.76 -7.03 16.34
N SER A 466 15.24 -6.79 15.12
CA SER A 466 16.05 -6.77 13.90
C SER A 466 16.70 -5.39 13.66
N VAL A 467 17.54 -5.32 12.64
CA VAL A 467 18.35 -4.13 12.31
C VAL A 467 17.53 -2.89 12.00
N ILE A 468 16.36 -3.03 11.36
CA ILE A 468 15.52 -1.89 10.96
C ILE A 468 14.89 -1.16 12.15
N PRO A 469 14.21 -1.82 13.10
CA PRO A 469 13.77 -1.18 14.33
C PRO A 469 14.90 -0.50 15.11
N LEU A 470 16.10 -1.14 15.16
CA LEU A 470 17.27 -0.55 15.80
C LEU A 470 17.67 0.76 15.11
N PHE A 471 17.80 0.76 13.77
CA PHE A 471 18.15 1.95 13.01
C PHE A 471 17.12 3.07 13.18
N LYS A 472 15.83 2.75 13.13
CA LYS A 472 14.75 3.73 13.37
C LYS A 472 14.88 4.37 14.75
N LYS A 473 15.16 3.57 15.78
CA LYS A 473 15.37 4.07 17.14
C LYS A 473 16.60 4.98 17.21
N GLN A 474 17.74 4.56 16.66
CA GLN A 474 18.97 5.35 16.63
C GLN A 474 18.79 6.68 15.87
N ILE A 475 18.08 6.68 14.75
CA ILE A 475 17.76 7.89 13.99
C ILE A 475 16.88 8.84 14.83
N ALA A 476 15.85 8.32 15.49
CA ALA A 476 14.97 9.11 16.36
C ALA A 476 15.70 9.72 17.57
N GLU A 477 16.77 9.06 18.04
CA GLU A 477 17.64 9.53 19.13
C GLU A 477 18.75 10.52 18.64
N GLY A 478 18.81 10.83 17.32
CA GLY A 478 19.84 11.71 16.76
C GLY A 478 21.13 11.01 16.33
N GLY A 479 21.14 9.68 16.32
CA GLY A 479 22.29 8.85 15.90
C GLY A 479 23.31 8.58 17.01
N PRO A 480 24.47 8.00 16.68
CA PRO A 480 24.84 7.48 15.38
C PRO A 480 24.11 6.17 15.02
N VAL A 481 23.95 5.89 13.73
CA VAL A 481 23.50 4.58 13.25
C VAL A 481 24.67 3.63 13.22
N THR A 482 24.52 2.46 13.84
CA THR A 482 25.61 1.48 13.98
C THR A 482 25.47 0.33 12.98
N VAL A 483 26.47 0.17 12.10
CA VAL A 483 26.58 -0.92 11.12
C VAL A 483 27.79 -1.78 11.47
N THR A 484 27.65 -3.11 11.41
CA THR A 484 28.75 -3.99 11.84
C THR A 484 29.90 -4.03 10.84
N HIS A 485 29.63 -3.92 9.54
CA HIS A 485 30.69 -3.86 8.52
C HIS A 485 30.16 -3.18 7.24
N PRO A 486 30.96 -2.35 6.52
CA PRO A 486 30.48 -1.64 5.32
C PRO A 486 30.03 -2.58 4.18
N GLU A 487 30.64 -3.75 4.05
CA GLU A 487 30.35 -4.71 2.99
C GLU A 487 29.35 -5.80 3.41
N ILE A 488 28.79 -5.73 4.62
CA ILE A 488 27.84 -6.76 5.09
C ILE A 488 26.56 -6.74 4.27
N THR A 489 26.17 -7.92 3.79
CA THR A 489 24.91 -8.09 3.04
C THR A 489 23.98 -9.06 3.75
N ARG A 490 22.68 -8.88 3.55
CA ARG A 490 21.64 -9.80 4.01
C ARG A 490 20.56 -9.91 2.96
N PHE A 491 19.93 -11.07 2.91
CA PHE A 491 18.70 -11.25 2.16
C PHE A 491 17.53 -10.70 2.97
N PHE A 492 16.57 -10.06 2.28
CA PHE A 492 15.39 -9.53 2.93
C PHE A 492 14.12 -9.89 2.17
N MET A 493 13.07 -10.17 2.93
CA MET A 493 11.71 -10.39 2.47
C MET A 493 10.74 -9.69 3.42
N THR A 494 9.56 -9.34 3.00
CA THR A 494 8.53 -8.86 3.94
C THR A 494 7.97 -10.04 4.76
N ILE A 495 7.49 -9.77 5.96
CA ILE A 495 6.89 -10.82 6.81
C ILE A 495 5.66 -11.46 6.13
N PRO A 496 4.71 -10.69 5.54
CA PRO A 496 3.58 -11.29 4.82
C PRO A 496 3.99 -12.20 3.66
N GLU A 497 5.01 -11.80 2.88
CA GLU A 497 5.54 -12.63 1.78
C GLU A 497 6.12 -13.95 2.29
N ALA A 498 7.00 -13.89 3.30
CA ALA A 498 7.59 -15.08 3.88
C ALA A 498 6.52 -16.05 4.40
N VAL A 499 5.52 -15.54 5.11
CA VAL A 499 4.45 -16.36 5.66
C VAL A 499 3.55 -16.96 4.57
N SER A 500 3.22 -16.22 3.53
CA SER A 500 2.45 -16.74 2.40
C SER A 500 3.17 -17.91 1.73
N LEU A 501 4.49 -17.79 1.52
CA LEU A 501 5.30 -18.88 0.96
C LEU A 501 5.44 -20.07 1.93
N VAL A 502 5.53 -19.81 3.25
CA VAL A 502 5.52 -20.89 4.27
C VAL A 502 4.23 -21.69 4.23
N LEU A 503 3.08 -21.03 4.14
CA LEU A 503 1.78 -21.69 4.04
C LEU A 503 1.67 -22.52 2.76
N GLN A 504 2.17 -22.00 1.64
CA GLN A 504 2.19 -22.71 0.37
C GLN A 504 3.19 -23.88 0.37
N ALA A 505 4.36 -23.74 0.99
CA ALA A 505 5.30 -24.84 1.20
C ALA A 505 4.66 -25.95 2.06
N GLY A 506 3.92 -25.60 3.12
CA GLY A 506 3.13 -26.53 3.91
C GLY A 506 2.09 -27.29 3.10
N TYR A 507 1.45 -26.64 2.12
CA TYR A 507 0.55 -27.32 1.18
C TYR A 507 1.30 -28.32 0.29
N TYR A 508 2.47 -27.98 -0.24
CA TYR A 508 3.28 -28.86 -1.11
C TYR A 508 3.95 -30.00 -0.38
N ALA A 509 4.05 -29.93 0.95
CA ALA A 509 4.77 -30.88 1.78
C ALA A 509 4.23 -32.32 1.62
N LYS A 510 5.14 -33.26 1.44
CA LYS A 510 4.89 -34.73 1.38
C LYS A 510 5.63 -35.49 2.49
N GLY A 511 6.45 -34.79 3.27
CA GLY A 511 7.22 -35.29 4.40
C GLY A 511 8.73 -35.42 4.12
N GLY A 512 9.54 -34.86 5.01
CA GLY A 512 11.01 -34.92 4.96
C GLY A 512 11.68 -33.79 4.19
N GLU A 513 10.93 -32.91 3.52
CA GLU A 513 11.50 -31.83 2.75
C GLU A 513 12.04 -30.70 3.62
N ILE A 514 13.12 -30.09 3.16
CA ILE A 514 13.56 -28.76 3.58
C ILE A 514 13.25 -27.80 2.43
N PHE A 515 12.18 -27.06 2.57
CA PHE A 515 11.84 -26.02 1.60
C PHE A 515 12.73 -24.80 1.78
N ILE A 516 13.14 -24.21 0.67
CA ILE A 516 14.03 -23.04 0.60
C ILE A 516 13.31 -21.96 -0.18
N LEU A 517 13.08 -20.82 0.47
CA LEU A 517 12.42 -19.69 -0.18
C LEU A 517 13.44 -18.85 -0.95
N ASP A 518 13.07 -18.45 -2.18
CA ASP A 518 13.88 -17.52 -2.96
C ASP A 518 13.86 -16.13 -2.30
N MET A 519 15.01 -15.70 -1.86
CA MET A 519 15.20 -14.43 -1.17
C MET A 519 15.54 -13.27 -2.11
N GLY A 520 15.66 -13.51 -3.42
CA GLY A 520 16.09 -12.53 -4.40
C GLY A 520 17.52 -12.06 -4.18
N GLN A 521 17.82 -10.79 -4.50
CA GLN A 521 19.16 -10.25 -4.39
C GLN A 521 19.51 -9.82 -2.96
N PRO A 522 20.77 -10.05 -2.52
CA PRO A 522 21.22 -9.58 -1.20
C PRO A 522 21.34 -8.04 -1.18
N VAL A 523 21.05 -7.45 -0.04
CA VAL A 523 21.06 -6.00 0.19
C VAL A 523 22.19 -5.64 1.15
N LYS A 524 23.00 -4.61 0.80
CA LYS A 524 24.00 -4.04 1.71
C LYS A 524 23.31 -3.32 2.87
N ILE A 525 23.72 -3.64 4.10
CA ILE A 525 23.17 -3.02 5.31
C ILE A 525 23.51 -1.53 5.38
N ASP A 526 24.70 -1.12 4.91
CA ASP A 526 25.08 0.28 4.80
C ASP A 526 24.13 1.07 3.90
N THR A 527 23.81 0.54 2.71
CA THR A 527 22.85 1.19 1.78
C THR A 527 21.47 1.30 2.42
N MET A 528 21.04 0.27 3.15
CA MET A 528 19.78 0.28 3.89
C MET A 528 19.75 1.35 4.97
N ALA A 529 20.84 1.50 5.74
CA ALA A 529 20.98 2.53 6.77
C ALA A 529 20.87 3.94 6.16
N ARG A 530 21.61 4.21 5.08
CA ARG A 530 21.56 5.48 4.34
C ARG A 530 20.17 5.80 3.83
N ASN A 531 19.50 4.83 3.23
CA ASN A 531 18.14 5.01 2.74
C ASN A 531 17.15 5.29 3.89
N LEU A 532 17.30 4.62 5.03
CA LEU A 532 16.44 4.85 6.18
C LEU A 532 16.63 6.25 6.78
N ILE A 533 17.88 6.74 6.85
CA ILE A 533 18.19 8.10 7.29
C ILE A 533 17.52 9.12 6.35
N ARG A 534 17.62 8.93 5.02
CA ARG A 534 16.96 9.82 4.04
C ARG A 534 15.45 9.79 4.12
N LEU A 535 14.85 8.60 4.27
CA LEU A 535 13.40 8.44 4.46
C LEU A 535 12.91 9.13 5.75
N SER A 536 13.80 9.33 6.72
CA SER A 536 13.53 10.08 7.94
C SER A 536 13.81 11.59 7.81
N SER A 537 14.01 12.09 6.58
CA SER A 537 14.30 13.50 6.26
C SER A 537 15.62 14.03 6.83
N HIS A 538 16.61 13.16 6.97
CA HIS A 538 17.98 13.49 7.40
C HIS A 538 18.99 13.12 6.31
N GLU A 539 20.13 13.81 6.29
CA GLU A 539 21.22 13.48 5.36
C GLU A 539 22.26 12.58 6.05
N PRO A 540 22.60 11.41 5.46
CA PRO A 540 23.63 10.52 6.00
C PRO A 540 24.99 11.18 6.10
N ASP A 541 25.71 10.92 7.18
CA ASP A 541 27.03 11.46 7.53
C ASP A 541 27.09 12.99 7.76
N VAL A 542 25.96 13.71 7.56
CA VAL A 542 25.79 15.13 7.86
C VAL A 542 24.98 15.30 9.13
N ASP A 543 23.70 14.92 9.09
CA ASP A 543 22.79 15.02 10.24
C ASP A 543 22.94 13.80 11.16
N ILE A 544 23.02 12.60 10.57
CA ILE A 544 23.13 11.32 11.27
C ILE A 544 24.38 10.58 10.77
N LYS A 545 25.34 10.38 11.67
CA LYS A 545 26.58 9.64 11.37
C LYS A 545 26.32 8.13 11.32
N ILE A 546 27.05 7.44 10.42
CA ILE A 546 27.10 5.98 10.38
C ILE A 546 28.46 5.55 10.97
N VAL A 547 28.40 4.64 11.97
CA VAL A 547 29.58 4.13 12.66
C VAL A 547 29.69 2.63 12.44
N TYR A 548 30.89 2.17 12.05
CA TYR A 548 31.16 0.74 11.86
C TYR A 548 31.77 0.15 13.13
N THR A 549 31.06 -0.85 13.70
CA THR A 549 31.40 -1.43 15.02
C THR A 549 32.24 -2.69 14.95
N GLY A 550 32.49 -3.24 13.77
CA GLY A 550 33.08 -4.57 13.59
C GLY A 550 32.02 -5.69 13.61
N LEU A 551 32.36 -6.82 12.98
CA LEU A 551 31.51 -8.01 13.01
C LEU A 551 31.40 -8.57 14.42
N ARG A 552 30.20 -8.99 14.82
CA ARG A 552 29.92 -9.62 16.11
C ARG A 552 30.43 -11.07 16.11
N PRO A 553 30.70 -11.67 17.28
CA PRO A 553 31.02 -13.10 17.38
C PRO A 553 29.96 -13.95 16.67
N GLY A 554 30.42 -14.87 15.82
CA GLY A 554 29.53 -15.74 15.04
C GLY A 554 28.80 -15.09 13.86
N GLU A 555 28.95 -13.78 13.61
CA GLU A 555 28.31 -13.08 12.48
C GLU A 555 29.08 -13.36 11.18
N LYS A 556 28.32 -13.69 10.10
CA LYS A 556 28.84 -13.83 8.73
C LYS A 556 28.83 -12.50 8.01
N LEU A 557 29.81 -12.25 7.13
CA LEU A 557 29.79 -11.12 6.22
C LEU A 557 28.69 -11.29 5.16
N TYR A 558 28.54 -12.50 4.63
CA TYR A 558 27.53 -12.93 3.66
C TYR A 558 26.81 -14.16 4.18
N GLU A 559 25.48 -14.20 4.05
CA GLU A 559 24.68 -15.37 4.41
C GLU A 559 24.47 -16.27 3.19
N GLU A 560 24.37 -17.59 3.43
CA GLU A 560 24.12 -18.63 2.44
C GLU A 560 22.72 -19.21 2.66
N ILE A 561 21.96 -19.40 1.59
CA ILE A 561 20.61 -19.99 1.70
C ILE A 561 20.66 -21.50 1.50
N LEU A 562 21.67 -21.97 0.76
CA LEU A 562 21.84 -23.36 0.33
C LEU A 562 23.26 -23.82 0.60
N MET A 563 23.44 -25.08 1.00
CA MET A 563 24.75 -25.74 0.98
C MET A 563 25.08 -26.25 -0.42
N ALA A 564 26.36 -26.25 -0.78
CA ALA A 564 26.81 -26.72 -2.10
C ALA A 564 26.36 -28.18 -2.43
N GLU A 565 26.15 -28.99 -1.38
CA GLU A 565 25.76 -30.41 -1.49
C GLU A 565 24.23 -30.62 -1.57
N GLU A 566 23.44 -29.61 -1.19
CA GLU A 566 21.97 -29.75 -1.06
C GLU A 566 21.22 -29.69 -2.39
N GLY A 567 21.77 -29.38 -3.53
CA GLY A 567 21.09 -29.32 -4.82
C GLY A 567 19.64 -28.81 -4.73
N LEU A 568 19.13 -28.09 -5.71
CA LEU A 568 17.78 -27.57 -5.73
C LEU A 568 16.85 -28.40 -6.62
N GLN A 569 15.65 -28.70 -6.13
CA GLN A 569 14.53 -29.19 -6.92
C GLN A 569 13.48 -28.09 -7.00
N GLU A 570 12.93 -27.88 -8.18
CA GLU A 570 11.87 -26.90 -8.39
C GLU A 570 10.51 -27.43 -7.90
N THR A 571 9.66 -26.53 -7.43
CA THR A 571 8.24 -26.79 -7.15
C THR A 571 7.35 -26.10 -8.20
N SER A 572 6.03 -26.24 -8.05
CA SER A 572 5.08 -25.51 -8.88
C SER A 572 5.18 -23.98 -8.71
N ASN A 573 5.71 -23.51 -7.59
CA ASN A 573 6.00 -22.10 -7.35
C ASN A 573 7.52 -21.87 -7.48
N LYS A 574 7.91 -21.02 -8.43
CA LYS A 574 9.31 -20.68 -8.72
C LYS A 574 10.07 -20.06 -7.53
N LEU A 575 9.36 -19.57 -6.53
CA LEU A 575 9.93 -18.97 -5.31
C LEU A 575 10.11 -19.99 -4.18
N ILE A 576 9.73 -21.26 -4.38
CA ILE A 576 9.83 -22.31 -3.38
C ILE A 576 10.62 -23.47 -3.99
N HIS A 577 11.76 -23.77 -3.44
CA HIS A 577 12.62 -24.88 -3.85
C HIS A 577 12.69 -25.92 -2.75
N ILE A 578 13.09 -27.15 -3.10
CA ILE A 578 13.32 -28.24 -2.16
C ILE A 578 14.81 -28.56 -2.14
N GLY A 579 15.43 -28.52 -0.98
CA GLY A 579 16.77 -28.99 -0.74
C GLY A 579 16.82 -30.50 -0.54
N LYS A 580 17.95 -31.13 -0.84
CA LYS A 580 18.13 -32.56 -0.58
C LYS A 580 18.08 -32.83 0.94
N PRO A 581 17.50 -33.98 1.35
CA PRO A 581 17.48 -34.39 2.75
C PRO A 581 18.90 -34.53 3.35
N ILE A 582 19.00 -34.28 4.65
CA ILE A 582 20.22 -34.47 5.40
C ILE A 582 20.47 -35.99 5.50
N VAL A 583 21.66 -36.43 5.09
CA VAL A 583 22.08 -37.82 5.27
C VAL A 583 22.62 -37.95 6.69
N MET A 584 21.96 -38.77 7.51
CA MET A 584 22.36 -39.05 8.87
C MET A 584 21.83 -40.43 9.30
N ASP A 585 22.50 -41.06 10.25
CA ASP A 585 22.03 -42.24 10.96
C ASP A 585 21.10 -41.81 12.10
N ASP A 586 19.87 -42.32 12.11
CA ASP A 586 18.86 -41.93 13.09
C ASP A 586 19.12 -42.48 14.50
N GLU A 587 19.77 -43.64 14.63
CA GLU A 587 20.09 -44.20 15.93
C GLU A 587 21.24 -43.45 16.57
N GLU A 588 22.31 -43.23 15.80
CA GLU A 588 23.42 -42.40 16.23
C GLU A 588 22.95 -40.98 16.62
N PHE A 589 22.07 -40.37 15.82
CA PHE A 589 21.54 -39.05 16.14
C PHE A 589 20.69 -39.05 17.42
N CYS A 590 19.95 -40.11 17.73
CA CYS A 590 19.25 -40.22 19.02
C CYS A 590 20.24 -40.27 20.21
N HIS A 591 21.31 -41.05 20.10
CA HIS A 591 22.34 -41.06 21.13
C HIS A 591 23.02 -39.69 21.31
N GLN A 592 23.19 -38.97 20.20
CA GLN A 592 23.73 -37.60 20.27
C GLN A 592 22.73 -36.64 20.92
N LEU A 593 21.42 -36.76 20.68
CA LEU A 593 20.38 -35.99 21.36
C LEU A 593 20.36 -36.28 22.87
N ASP A 594 20.44 -37.55 23.30
CA ASP A 594 20.50 -37.91 24.72
C ASP A 594 21.71 -37.27 25.41
N ARG A 595 22.87 -37.28 24.71
CA ARG A 595 24.09 -36.62 25.21
C ARG A 595 23.91 -35.11 25.35
N LEU A 596 23.27 -34.45 24.34
CA LEU A 596 22.96 -33.03 24.38
C LEU A 596 21.96 -32.69 25.50
N GLU A 597 20.95 -33.54 25.74
CA GLU A 597 19.96 -33.31 26.79
C GLU A 597 20.63 -33.36 28.18
N LYS A 598 21.48 -34.37 28.42
CA LYS A 598 22.24 -34.48 29.64
C LYS A 598 23.15 -33.26 29.87
N ALA A 599 23.89 -32.84 28.83
CA ALA A 599 24.71 -31.64 28.87
C ALA A 599 23.92 -30.36 29.19
N CYS A 600 22.70 -30.25 28.66
CA CYS A 600 21.80 -29.15 28.99
C CYS A 600 21.28 -29.15 30.43
N GLN A 601 21.05 -30.34 31.00
CA GLN A 601 20.63 -30.48 32.40
C GLN A 601 21.78 -30.13 33.38
N GLU A 602 23.02 -30.47 33.00
CA GLU A 602 24.21 -30.18 33.75
C GLU A 602 24.75 -28.74 33.58
N GLU A 603 24.12 -27.94 32.71
CA GLU A 603 24.53 -26.55 32.37
C GLU A 603 26.01 -26.46 31.95
N THR A 604 26.46 -27.41 31.12
CA THR A 604 27.87 -27.52 30.76
C THR A 604 28.41 -26.29 30.03
N GLU A 605 29.65 -25.90 30.30
CA GLU A 605 30.37 -24.83 29.57
C GLU A 605 30.81 -25.28 28.17
N ASP A 606 30.96 -26.58 27.93
CA ASP A 606 31.42 -27.17 26.67
C ASP A 606 30.29 -27.38 25.64
N MET A 607 29.11 -26.82 25.86
CA MET A 607 27.95 -27.04 25.00
C MET A 607 28.24 -26.78 23.51
N LYS A 608 29.02 -25.74 23.20
CA LYS A 608 29.37 -25.42 21.80
C LYS A 608 30.26 -26.50 21.17
N ASP A 609 31.12 -27.15 21.92
CA ASP A 609 31.98 -28.22 21.41
C ASP A 609 31.18 -29.51 21.21
N ILE A 610 30.26 -29.81 22.14
CA ILE A 610 29.32 -30.92 21.97
C ILE A 610 28.45 -30.73 20.71
N VAL A 611 27.90 -29.53 20.52
CA VAL A 611 27.11 -29.22 19.31
C VAL A 611 27.97 -29.33 18.03
N ALA A 612 29.23 -28.91 18.06
CA ALA A 612 30.14 -29.04 16.93
C ALA A 612 30.43 -30.51 16.57
N SER A 613 30.42 -31.40 17.55
CA SER A 613 30.57 -32.85 17.29
C SER A 613 29.34 -33.47 16.62
N VAL A 614 28.16 -32.92 16.85
CA VAL A 614 26.86 -33.40 16.27
C VAL A 614 26.56 -32.75 14.92
N VAL A 615 26.98 -31.49 14.73
CA VAL A 615 26.76 -30.72 13.49
C VAL A 615 28.11 -30.47 12.81
N PRO A 616 28.62 -31.36 11.94
CA PRO A 616 29.95 -31.24 11.32
C PRO A 616 30.15 -29.96 10.51
N THR A 617 29.04 -29.35 10.01
CA THR A 617 29.07 -28.10 9.25
C THR A 617 29.17 -26.85 10.15
N TYR A 618 29.10 -27.01 11.50
CA TYR A 618 29.24 -25.90 12.44
C TYR A 618 30.70 -25.50 12.56
N ARG A 619 31.06 -24.39 11.97
CA ARG A 619 32.40 -23.81 11.98
C ARG A 619 32.49 -22.71 13.04
N ARG A 620 32.96 -23.02 14.22
CA ARG A 620 33.20 -22.05 15.28
C ARG A 620 34.28 -21.05 14.82
N LYS A 621 33.95 -19.77 14.67
CA LYS A 621 34.98 -18.72 14.57
C LYS A 621 35.52 -18.46 15.97
N LYS A 622 36.83 -18.69 16.17
CA LYS A 622 37.53 -18.34 17.39
C LYS A 622 37.56 -16.82 17.60
#